data_528659392c4c5f03ea58d1a1df92d77d
#
_entry.id   528659392c4c5f03ea58d1a1df92d77d
#
_cell.length_a   1.000
_cell.length_b   1.000
_cell.length_c   1.000
_cell.angle_alpha   90.00
_cell.angle_beta   90.00
_cell.angle_gamma   90.00
#
_symmetry.space_group_name_H-M   'P 1'
#
loop_
_entity.id
_entity.type
_entity.pdbx_description
1 polymer ?
#
loop_
_entity_poly.entity_id
_entity_poly.type
_entity_poly.pdbx_seq_one_letter_code
_entity_poly.pdbx_strand_id
1 'polypeptide(L)'
;MGGRALRFLASLSMAVALAAVIVIAAWSQLNAYLIQAGPATEETVVVLPRGAGLAQITAALIEARVIDHPWLFRLAVRVLGRDRKLKAGEYAFPAGATPQGVIAMLANGETVARRLTVAEGLSVAEIFQLLQDVEALDGELPQPPQEGSLLPETYFYAFGDSRLGLVRRMEDAMRQTLDELWAGRAEGLPLRTREEALTLASIVDKETGLAAERDKVAAVFINRLRRGMRLQADPTVIYGITAGDGRLGRELSRRDWEHDSAYNTYQIDGLPPGPIGNPGRAAIEAVLNPAPVDYLYFVADGSGGHAFARTLEEHNRNVARWRKVKNGERPQSVAPPPPKPESAG
;
A
#
# COMPACT_ATOMS: atom_id res chain seq x y z
N MET A 1 70.51 16.92 -46.14
CA MET A 1 69.10 16.74 -45.89
C MET A 1 68.76 16.36 -44.44
N GLY A 2 69.67 16.07 -43.55
CA GLY A 2 69.44 15.58 -42.17
C GLY A 2 68.94 16.61 -41.16
N GLY A 3 69.38 17.89 -41.26
CA GLY A 3 69.01 18.86 -40.18
C GLY A 3 67.56 19.35 -40.15
N ARG A 4 66.87 19.34 -41.28
CA ARG A 4 65.41 19.70 -41.33
C ARG A 4 64.54 18.58 -40.78
N ALA A 5 64.85 17.32 -41.05
CA ALA A 5 64.10 16.17 -40.52
C ALA A 5 64.26 16.05 -39.00
N LEU A 6 65.50 16.29 -38.48
CA LEU A 6 65.76 16.25 -37.04
C LEU A 6 64.99 17.36 -36.28
N ARG A 7 64.96 18.58 -36.82
CA ARG A 7 64.15 19.68 -36.25
C ARG A 7 62.63 19.38 -36.28
N PHE A 8 62.13 18.77 -37.36
CA PHE A 8 60.73 18.36 -37.45
C PHE A 8 60.34 17.29 -36.41
N LEU A 9 61.24 16.28 -36.29
CA LEU A 9 61.04 15.23 -35.25
C LEU A 9 61.04 15.79 -33.83
N ALA A 10 61.98 16.73 -33.55
CA ALA A 10 62.02 17.40 -32.24
C ALA A 10 60.84 18.28 -31.98
N SER A 11 60.31 18.98 -32.98
CA SER A 11 59.05 19.77 -32.83
C SER A 11 57.82 18.88 -32.63
N LEU A 12 57.71 17.74 -33.31
CA LEU A 12 56.66 16.77 -33.18
C LEU A 12 56.68 16.13 -31.78
N SER A 13 57.88 15.70 -31.30
CA SER A 13 58.00 15.13 -29.95
C SER A 13 57.63 16.14 -28.85
N MET A 14 58.03 17.40 -29.03
CA MET A 14 57.65 18.49 -28.12
C MET A 14 56.13 18.73 -28.11
N ALA A 15 55.49 18.74 -29.28
CA ALA A 15 54.03 18.87 -29.38
C ALA A 15 53.26 17.69 -28.71
N VAL A 16 53.77 16.47 -28.92
CA VAL A 16 53.22 15.27 -28.25
C VAL A 16 53.42 15.33 -26.74
N ALA A 17 54.58 15.74 -26.27
CA ALA A 17 54.84 15.90 -24.84
C ALA A 17 53.92 16.98 -24.21
N LEU A 18 53.77 18.12 -24.89
CA LEU A 18 52.85 19.18 -24.43
C LEU A 18 51.39 18.70 -24.39
N ALA A 19 50.94 17.98 -25.44
CA ALA A 19 49.60 17.39 -25.46
C ALA A 19 49.39 16.39 -24.33
N ALA A 20 50.39 15.55 -24.05
CA ALA A 20 50.33 14.60 -22.92
C ALA A 20 50.22 15.32 -21.56
N VAL A 21 51.00 16.39 -21.35
CA VAL A 21 50.91 17.22 -20.12
C VAL A 21 49.54 17.84 -19.98
N ILE A 22 48.97 18.38 -21.07
CA ILE A 22 47.60 18.96 -21.05
C ILE A 22 46.56 17.91 -20.69
N VAL A 23 46.62 16.70 -21.28
CA VAL A 23 45.70 15.60 -20.99
C VAL A 23 45.83 15.14 -19.53
N ILE A 24 47.04 15.00 -19.02
CA ILE A 24 47.29 14.64 -17.61
C ILE A 24 46.73 15.71 -16.66
N ALA A 25 46.97 16.97 -16.95
CA ALA A 25 46.43 18.08 -16.17
C ALA A 25 44.92 18.13 -16.20
N ALA A 26 44.29 17.96 -17.37
CA ALA A 26 42.81 17.90 -17.51
C ALA A 26 42.22 16.72 -16.77
N TRP A 27 42.85 15.55 -16.84
CA TRP A 27 42.48 14.36 -16.11
C TRP A 27 42.56 14.56 -14.59
N SER A 28 43.67 15.15 -14.13
CA SER A 28 43.86 15.47 -12.71
C SER A 28 42.79 16.44 -12.20
N GLN A 29 42.47 17.48 -12.97
CA GLN A 29 41.37 18.42 -12.63
C GLN A 29 40.02 17.76 -12.59
N LEU A 30 39.73 16.89 -13.56
CA LEU A 30 38.43 16.14 -13.58
C LEU A 30 38.31 15.21 -12.37
N ASN A 31 39.37 14.49 -12.02
CA ASN A 31 39.39 13.62 -10.84
C ASN A 31 39.24 14.43 -9.53
N ALA A 32 39.95 15.56 -9.41
CA ALA A 32 39.80 16.44 -8.26
C ALA A 32 38.31 16.94 -8.11
N TYR A 33 37.71 17.36 -9.21
CA TYR A 33 36.30 17.75 -9.23
C TYR A 33 35.37 16.61 -8.82
N LEU A 34 35.58 15.39 -9.29
CA LEU A 34 34.72 14.24 -9.02
C LEU A 34 34.63 13.89 -7.53
N ILE A 35 35.70 14.11 -6.77
CA ILE A 35 35.76 13.79 -5.33
C ILE A 35 35.56 15.03 -4.42
N GLN A 36 35.50 16.23 -4.99
CA GLN A 36 35.23 17.46 -4.23
C GLN A 36 33.80 17.46 -3.70
N ALA A 37 33.62 17.92 -2.46
CA ALA A 37 32.28 18.11 -1.90
C ALA A 37 31.49 19.13 -2.73
N GLY A 38 30.25 18.83 -3.04
CA GLY A 38 29.32 19.73 -3.71
C GLY A 38 28.90 20.90 -2.81
N PRO A 39 28.28 21.95 -3.38
CA PRO A 39 27.96 23.19 -2.68
C PRO A 39 26.74 23.09 -1.73
N ALA A 40 25.94 22.00 -1.79
CA ALA A 40 24.79 21.80 -0.91
C ALA A 40 25.23 21.67 0.56
N THR A 41 24.69 22.48 1.45
CA THR A 41 24.99 22.46 2.91
C THR A 41 24.02 21.57 3.70
N GLU A 42 22.91 21.18 3.08
CA GLU A 42 21.88 20.30 3.65
C GLU A 42 21.39 19.31 2.60
N GLU A 43 20.63 18.30 3.03
CA GLU A 43 20.01 17.35 2.11
C GLU A 43 19.10 18.08 1.13
N THR A 44 19.28 17.86 -0.15
CA THR A 44 18.57 18.57 -1.21
C THR A 44 17.81 17.59 -2.10
N VAL A 45 16.49 17.77 -2.17
CA VAL A 45 15.64 16.94 -3.02
C VAL A 45 15.51 17.57 -4.40
N VAL A 46 15.75 16.76 -5.45
CA VAL A 46 15.66 17.18 -6.86
C VAL A 46 14.80 16.20 -7.64
N VAL A 47 13.80 16.72 -8.35
CA VAL A 47 12.97 15.94 -9.27
C VAL A 47 13.53 16.05 -10.68
N LEU A 48 13.85 14.90 -11.28
CA LEU A 48 14.31 14.79 -12.66
C LEU A 48 13.20 14.14 -13.51
N PRO A 49 12.58 14.88 -14.44
CA PRO A 49 11.45 14.39 -15.23
C PRO A 49 11.89 13.27 -16.19
N ARG A 50 10.96 12.40 -16.56
CA ARG A 50 11.19 11.33 -17.55
C ARG A 50 11.55 11.94 -18.90
N GLY A 51 12.56 11.38 -19.56
CA GLY A 51 13.04 11.86 -20.85
C GLY A 51 13.97 13.08 -20.77
N ALA A 52 14.29 13.57 -19.54
CA ALA A 52 15.26 14.65 -19.38
C ALA A 52 16.63 14.24 -19.94
N GLY A 53 17.16 15.04 -20.86
CA GLY A 53 18.54 14.86 -21.37
C GLY A 53 19.58 15.32 -20.34
N LEU A 54 20.86 14.94 -20.57
CA LEU A 54 21.98 15.30 -19.70
C LEU A 54 22.05 16.82 -19.43
N ALA A 55 21.71 17.66 -20.40
CA ALA A 55 21.71 19.11 -20.24
C ALA A 55 20.65 19.58 -19.23
N GLN A 56 19.44 19.03 -19.29
CA GLN A 56 18.32 19.35 -18.38
C GLN A 56 18.60 18.83 -16.96
N ILE A 57 19.12 17.59 -16.85
CA ILE A 57 19.56 17.02 -15.57
C ILE A 57 20.62 17.93 -14.93
N THR A 58 21.63 18.33 -15.71
CA THR A 58 22.68 19.22 -15.22
C THR A 58 22.12 20.57 -14.75
N ALA A 59 21.18 21.15 -15.50
CA ALA A 59 20.55 22.42 -15.14
C ALA A 59 19.79 22.31 -13.82
N ALA A 60 18.99 21.25 -13.63
CA ALA A 60 18.26 21.01 -12.38
C ALA A 60 19.22 20.83 -11.17
N LEU A 61 20.31 20.11 -11.33
CA LEU A 61 21.32 19.94 -10.27
C LEU A 61 22.06 21.23 -9.92
N ILE A 62 22.29 22.13 -10.87
CA ILE A 62 22.87 23.45 -10.66
C ILE A 62 21.89 24.37 -9.93
N GLU A 63 20.63 24.41 -10.38
CA GLU A 63 19.57 25.21 -9.77
C GLU A 63 19.38 24.84 -8.30
N ALA A 64 19.37 23.52 -8.03
CA ALA A 64 19.28 22.96 -6.69
C ALA A 64 20.59 23.06 -5.87
N ARG A 65 21.65 23.62 -6.43
CA ARG A 65 22.99 23.75 -5.80
C ARG A 65 23.61 22.40 -5.37
N VAL A 66 23.27 21.32 -6.02
CA VAL A 66 23.87 19.99 -5.77
C VAL A 66 25.26 19.93 -6.39
N ILE A 67 25.47 20.57 -7.52
CA ILE A 67 26.76 20.71 -8.22
C ILE A 67 27.01 22.19 -8.60
N ASP A 68 28.27 22.56 -8.83
CA ASP A 68 28.68 23.94 -9.13
C ASP A 68 29.26 24.15 -10.54
N HIS A 69 29.78 23.11 -11.20
CA HIS A 69 30.45 23.20 -12.50
C HIS A 69 29.74 22.37 -13.61
N PRO A 70 28.78 22.96 -14.36
CA PRO A 70 27.93 22.24 -15.29
C PRO A 70 28.68 21.55 -16.44
N TRP A 71 29.79 22.19 -16.96
CA TRP A 71 30.53 21.62 -18.04
C TRP A 71 31.43 20.46 -17.60
N LEU A 72 32.01 20.54 -16.39
CA LEU A 72 32.81 19.46 -15.80
C LEU A 72 31.92 18.24 -15.50
N PHE A 73 30.74 18.47 -14.93
CA PHE A 73 29.81 17.41 -14.67
C PHE A 73 29.40 16.66 -15.94
N ARG A 74 29.04 17.40 -17.01
CA ARG A 74 28.71 16.77 -18.31
C ARG A 74 29.86 16.01 -18.92
N LEU A 75 31.07 16.55 -18.79
CA LEU A 75 32.31 15.87 -19.24
C LEU A 75 32.53 14.58 -18.45
N ALA A 76 32.40 14.63 -17.11
CA ALA A 76 32.54 13.49 -16.21
C ALA A 76 31.57 12.37 -16.55
N VAL A 77 30.28 12.69 -16.72
CA VAL A 77 29.25 11.74 -17.11
C VAL A 77 29.61 11.01 -18.41
N ARG A 78 30.06 11.74 -19.42
CA ARG A 78 30.48 11.16 -20.71
C ARG A 78 31.73 10.30 -20.61
N VAL A 79 32.77 10.78 -19.92
CA VAL A 79 34.03 10.05 -19.73
C VAL A 79 33.80 8.75 -18.95
N LEU A 80 32.89 8.77 -17.96
CA LEU A 80 32.48 7.59 -17.21
C LEU A 80 31.53 6.66 -17.97
N GLY A 81 31.08 7.02 -19.16
CA GLY A 81 30.13 6.25 -19.99
C GLY A 81 28.77 6.09 -19.35
N ARG A 82 28.33 7.11 -18.59
CA ARG A 82 27.06 7.08 -17.85
C ARG A 82 25.95 7.94 -18.48
N ASP A 83 26.21 8.59 -19.61
CA ASP A 83 25.29 9.52 -20.29
C ASP A 83 23.90 8.92 -20.63
N ARG A 84 23.84 7.61 -20.91
CA ARG A 84 22.61 6.87 -21.20
C ARG A 84 22.07 6.08 -19.99
N LYS A 85 22.71 6.17 -18.84
CA LYS A 85 22.35 5.38 -17.66
C LYS A 85 21.70 6.20 -16.56
N LEU A 86 21.67 7.53 -16.70
CA LEU A 86 21.02 8.41 -15.74
C LEU A 86 19.50 8.17 -15.79
N LYS A 87 18.92 7.89 -14.62
CA LYS A 87 17.49 7.59 -14.49
C LYS A 87 16.73 8.83 -14.02
N ALA A 88 15.53 9.01 -14.54
CA ALA A 88 14.56 9.98 -14.02
C ALA A 88 14.04 9.55 -12.65
N GLY A 89 13.53 10.49 -11.87
CA GLY A 89 12.99 10.24 -10.54
C GLY A 89 13.26 11.39 -9.58
N GLU A 90 12.83 11.23 -8.36
CA GLU A 90 13.12 12.14 -7.25
C GLU A 90 14.32 11.62 -6.47
N TYR A 91 15.30 12.48 -6.25
CA TYR A 91 16.54 12.13 -5.57
C TYR A 91 16.77 13.03 -4.38
N ALA A 92 17.15 12.47 -3.24
CA ALA A 92 17.60 13.19 -2.06
C ALA A 92 19.13 13.11 -2.01
N PHE A 93 19.81 14.20 -2.41
CA PHE A 93 21.26 14.28 -2.37
C PHE A 93 21.70 14.75 -0.98
N PRO A 94 22.60 14.01 -0.29
CA PRO A 94 23.11 14.42 1.01
C PRO A 94 23.92 15.72 0.90
N ALA A 95 24.03 16.45 2.01
CA ALA A 95 24.90 17.61 2.10
C ALA A 95 26.32 17.27 1.60
N GLY A 96 26.89 18.14 0.77
CA GLY A 96 28.22 17.94 0.21
C GLY A 96 28.37 16.74 -0.72
N ALA A 97 27.28 16.23 -1.31
CA ALA A 97 27.34 15.12 -2.27
C ALA A 97 28.37 15.39 -3.37
N THR A 98 29.35 14.50 -3.53
CA THR A 98 30.38 14.65 -4.56
C THR A 98 29.79 14.43 -5.95
N PRO A 99 30.31 15.07 -7.02
CA PRO A 99 29.83 14.82 -8.38
C PRO A 99 29.90 13.35 -8.78
N GLN A 100 30.88 12.59 -8.32
CA GLN A 100 30.96 11.14 -8.52
C GLN A 100 29.80 10.43 -7.82
N GLY A 101 29.47 10.79 -6.57
CA GLY A 101 28.34 10.24 -5.82
C GLY A 101 27.00 10.56 -6.50
N VAL A 102 26.82 11.80 -6.94
CA VAL A 102 25.64 12.23 -7.70
C VAL A 102 25.46 11.39 -8.97
N ILE A 103 26.53 11.20 -9.77
CA ILE A 103 26.48 10.37 -10.97
C ILE A 103 26.12 8.91 -10.62
N ALA A 104 26.68 8.38 -9.54
CA ALA A 104 26.39 7.01 -9.10
C ALA A 104 24.93 6.85 -8.69
N MET A 105 24.39 7.74 -7.84
CA MET A 105 22.99 7.74 -7.43
C MET A 105 22.03 7.79 -8.63
N LEU A 106 22.31 8.71 -9.58
CA LEU A 106 21.50 8.83 -10.79
C LEU A 106 21.56 7.58 -11.68
N ALA A 107 22.77 6.99 -11.84
CA ALA A 107 22.95 5.80 -12.67
C ALA A 107 22.36 4.53 -12.06
N ASN A 108 22.41 4.41 -10.74
CA ASN A 108 21.81 3.31 -9.99
C ASN A 108 20.28 3.47 -9.89
N GLY A 109 19.77 4.71 -9.91
CA GLY A 109 18.36 5.03 -9.70
C GLY A 109 17.98 4.96 -8.22
N GLU A 110 18.83 5.49 -7.36
CA GLU A 110 18.62 5.58 -5.91
C GLU A 110 17.62 6.70 -5.60
N THR A 111 16.37 6.51 -6.07
CA THR A 111 15.28 7.48 -5.92
C THR A 111 14.67 7.44 -4.54
N VAL A 112 14.02 8.54 -4.15
CA VAL A 112 13.22 8.62 -2.92
C VAL A 112 12.06 7.63 -3.03
N ALA A 113 12.01 6.68 -2.09
CA ALA A 113 10.90 5.76 -1.97
C ALA A 113 9.74 6.43 -1.21
N ARG A 114 8.65 6.68 -1.90
CA ARG A 114 7.39 7.14 -1.33
C ARG A 114 6.53 5.94 -0.94
N ARG A 115 5.61 6.13 -0.01
CA ARG A 115 4.68 5.07 0.41
C ARG A 115 3.24 5.55 0.31
N LEU A 116 2.37 4.68 -0.14
CA LEU A 116 0.92 4.83 -0.13
C LEU A 116 0.32 3.69 0.67
N THR A 117 -0.37 4.00 1.75
CA THR A 117 -1.10 3.00 2.54
C THR A 117 -2.57 3.01 2.12
N VAL A 118 -3.04 1.87 1.67
CA VAL A 118 -4.45 1.61 1.34
C VAL A 118 -5.07 0.90 2.52
N ALA A 119 -6.09 1.48 3.11
CA ALA A 119 -6.79 0.90 4.24
C ALA A 119 -7.64 -0.31 3.82
N GLU A 120 -7.77 -1.29 4.73
CA GLU A 120 -8.63 -2.45 4.54
C GLU A 120 -10.10 -2.02 4.43
N GLY A 121 -10.89 -2.77 3.66
CA GLY A 121 -12.32 -2.56 3.47
C GLY A 121 -12.71 -1.40 2.54
N LEU A 122 -11.79 -0.64 1.97
CA LEU A 122 -12.12 0.38 0.97
C LEU A 122 -12.68 -0.28 -0.30
N SER A 123 -13.67 0.38 -0.92
CA SER A 123 -14.14 -0.01 -2.25
C SER A 123 -13.11 0.33 -3.33
N VAL A 124 -13.26 -0.25 -4.52
CA VAL A 124 -12.43 0.11 -5.69
C VAL A 124 -12.57 1.59 -6.01
N ALA A 125 -13.77 2.17 -5.90
CA ALA A 125 -13.99 3.60 -6.14
C ALA A 125 -13.22 4.48 -5.14
N GLU A 126 -13.24 4.13 -3.85
CA GLU A 126 -12.49 4.86 -2.81
C GLU A 126 -10.97 4.74 -3.02
N ILE A 127 -10.46 3.56 -3.40
CA ILE A 127 -9.03 3.35 -3.72
C ILE A 127 -8.65 4.16 -4.96
N PHE A 128 -9.50 4.21 -5.98
CA PHE A 128 -9.25 4.97 -7.19
C PHE A 128 -9.19 6.48 -6.92
N GLN A 129 -10.09 6.99 -6.06
CA GLN A 129 -10.00 8.38 -5.61
C GLN A 129 -8.68 8.64 -4.87
N LEU A 130 -8.28 7.75 -3.96
CA LEU A 130 -6.99 7.86 -3.27
C LEU A 130 -5.81 7.91 -4.25
N LEU A 131 -5.80 7.05 -5.28
CA LEU A 131 -4.76 7.03 -6.32
C LEU A 131 -4.78 8.26 -7.21
N GLN A 132 -5.96 8.82 -7.47
CA GLN A 132 -6.12 10.06 -8.24
C GLN A 132 -5.45 11.25 -7.55
N ASP A 133 -5.58 11.32 -6.22
CA ASP A 133 -5.09 12.43 -5.41
C ASP A 133 -3.56 12.37 -5.18
N VAL A 134 -2.87 11.29 -5.59
CA VAL A 134 -1.41 11.19 -5.48
C VAL A 134 -0.75 11.89 -6.66
N GLU A 135 -0.27 13.13 -6.46
CA GLU A 135 0.39 13.94 -7.49
C GLU A 135 1.68 13.33 -8.04
N ALA A 136 2.39 12.56 -7.22
CA ALA A 136 3.67 11.94 -7.61
C ALA A 136 3.52 10.71 -8.53
N LEU A 137 2.30 10.25 -8.81
CA LEU A 137 2.03 9.18 -9.77
C LEU A 137 1.67 9.75 -11.15
N ASP A 138 2.14 9.10 -12.20
CA ASP A 138 1.90 9.46 -13.59
C ASP A 138 0.80 8.63 -14.25
N GLY A 139 0.23 9.20 -15.33
CA GLY A 139 -0.73 8.54 -16.21
C GLY A 139 -2.14 8.51 -15.64
N GLU A 140 -3.07 8.09 -16.48
CA GLU A 140 -4.49 7.93 -16.12
C GLU A 140 -4.71 6.61 -15.37
N LEU A 141 -5.78 6.59 -14.56
CA LEU A 141 -6.26 5.35 -13.97
C LEU A 141 -6.85 4.44 -15.06
N PRO A 142 -6.67 3.12 -14.96
CA PRO A 142 -7.32 2.18 -15.87
C PRO A 142 -8.84 2.14 -15.64
N GLN A 143 -9.56 1.34 -16.43
CA GLN A 143 -10.93 0.95 -16.09
C GLN A 143 -10.93 0.31 -14.69
N PRO A 144 -11.91 0.65 -13.80
CA PRO A 144 -12.00 0.06 -12.48
C PRO A 144 -12.09 -1.47 -12.58
N PRO A 145 -11.24 -2.21 -11.85
CA PRO A 145 -11.33 -3.66 -11.79
C PRO A 145 -12.53 -4.10 -10.95
N GLN A 146 -12.73 -5.41 -10.82
CA GLN A 146 -13.80 -5.95 -9.98
C GLN A 146 -13.58 -5.60 -8.51
N GLU A 147 -14.68 -5.39 -7.78
CA GLU A 147 -14.63 -5.18 -6.33
C GLU A 147 -13.94 -6.35 -5.63
N GLY A 148 -13.13 -6.05 -4.62
CA GLY A 148 -12.34 -7.04 -3.89
C GLY A 148 -11.03 -7.45 -4.55
N SER A 149 -10.69 -6.95 -5.75
CA SER A 149 -9.50 -7.39 -6.49
C SER A 149 -8.19 -6.67 -6.13
N LEU A 150 -8.24 -5.62 -5.31
CA LEU A 150 -7.08 -4.82 -4.93
C LEU A 150 -6.68 -5.14 -3.48
N LEU A 151 -5.47 -5.67 -3.25
CA LEU A 151 -5.04 -5.93 -1.88
C LEU A 151 -4.75 -4.61 -1.14
N PRO A 152 -5.41 -4.35 0.01
CA PRO A 152 -5.08 -3.20 0.86
C PRO A 152 -3.76 -3.47 1.59
N GLU A 153 -2.75 -2.66 1.28
CA GLU A 153 -1.42 -2.73 1.88
C GLU A 153 -0.69 -1.39 1.78
N THR A 154 0.54 -1.33 2.29
CA THR A 154 1.45 -0.21 2.05
C THR A 154 2.30 -0.48 0.83
N TYR A 155 2.09 0.30 -0.23
CA TYR A 155 2.81 0.20 -1.48
C TYR A 155 3.89 1.26 -1.58
N PHE A 156 5.11 0.83 -1.91
CA PHE A 156 6.21 1.74 -2.22
C PHE A 156 6.19 2.09 -3.70
N TYR A 157 6.46 3.36 -4.00
CA TYR A 157 6.52 3.88 -5.36
C TYR A 157 7.53 5.04 -5.45
N ALA A 158 8.02 5.31 -6.64
CA ALA A 158 8.87 6.45 -6.94
C ALA A 158 8.07 7.55 -7.64
N PHE A 159 8.59 8.79 -7.60
CA PHE A 159 8.02 9.89 -8.38
C PHE A 159 7.96 9.53 -9.87
N GLY A 160 6.81 9.75 -10.49
CA GLY A 160 6.56 9.40 -11.89
C GLY A 160 6.21 7.93 -12.13
N ASP A 161 6.05 7.10 -11.10
CA ASP A 161 5.52 5.74 -11.29
C ASP A 161 4.09 5.77 -11.82
N SER A 162 3.75 4.79 -12.64
CA SER A 162 2.45 4.72 -13.31
C SER A 162 1.33 4.29 -12.36
N ARG A 163 0.21 5.03 -12.34
CA ARG A 163 -1.04 4.63 -11.65
C ARG A 163 -1.48 3.23 -12.07
N LEU A 164 -1.48 2.95 -13.37
CA LEU A 164 -1.77 1.61 -13.89
C LEU A 164 -0.82 0.54 -13.32
N GLY A 165 0.49 0.86 -13.23
CA GLY A 165 1.48 -0.05 -12.67
C GLY A 165 1.22 -0.36 -11.20
N LEU A 166 0.76 0.62 -10.43
CA LEU A 166 0.42 0.44 -9.02
C LEU A 166 -0.86 -0.39 -8.85
N VAL A 167 -1.91 -0.10 -9.64
CA VAL A 167 -3.15 -0.92 -9.65
C VAL A 167 -2.83 -2.37 -9.97
N ARG A 168 -2.02 -2.65 -10.99
CA ARG A 168 -1.62 -4.03 -11.33
C ARG A 168 -0.88 -4.74 -10.18
N ARG A 169 -0.01 -4.04 -9.48
CA ARG A 169 0.67 -4.60 -8.30
C ARG A 169 -0.33 -4.96 -7.18
N MET A 170 -1.38 -4.14 -6.99
CA MET A 170 -2.45 -4.43 -6.03
C MET A 170 -3.27 -5.66 -6.44
N GLU A 171 -3.60 -5.79 -7.72
CA GLU A 171 -4.32 -6.95 -8.27
C GLU A 171 -3.50 -8.24 -8.16
N ASP A 172 -2.21 -8.17 -8.53
CA ASP A 172 -1.30 -9.31 -8.45
C ASP A 172 -1.10 -9.76 -6.99
N ALA A 173 -0.96 -8.82 -6.07
CA ALA A 173 -0.83 -9.09 -4.64
C ALA A 173 -2.10 -9.74 -4.07
N MET A 174 -3.30 -9.27 -4.44
CA MET A 174 -4.56 -9.89 -4.03
C MET A 174 -4.68 -11.32 -4.54
N ARG A 175 -4.40 -11.55 -5.82
CA ARG A 175 -4.45 -12.87 -6.44
C ARG A 175 -3.50 -13.84 -5.75
N GLN A 176 -2.25 -13.43 -5.55
CA GLN A 176 -1.24 -14.24 -4.88
C GLN A 176 -1.64 -14.56 -3.43
N THR A 177 -2.10 -13.56 -2.69
CA THR A 177 -2.56 -13.74 -1.30
C THR A 177 -3.73 -14.72 -1.22
N LEU A 178 -4.71 -14.56 -2.11
CA LEU A 178 -5.89 -15.42 -2.12
C LEU A 178 -5.53 -16.86 -2.51
N ASP A 179 -4.65 -17.07 -3.48
CA ASP A 179 -4.18 -18.40 -3.89
C ASP A 179 -3.42 -19.10 -2.76
N GLU A 180 -2.54 -18.39 -2.09
CA GLU A 180 -1.76 -18.90 -0.96
C GLU A 180 -2.68 -19.33 0.20
N LEU A 181 -3.57 -18.43 0.63
CA LEU A 181 -4.46 -18.68 1.78
C LEU A 181 -5.50 -19.74 1.47
N TRP A 182 -6.03 -19.77 0.24
CA TRP A 182 -6.97 -20.81 -0.20
C TRP A 182 -6.38 -22.20 -0.15
N ALA A 183 -5.11 -22.36 -0.48
CA ALA A 183 -4.41 -23.65 -0.40
C ALA A 183 -4.33 -24.19 1.04
N GLY A 184 -4.22 -23.30 2.03
CA GLY A 184 -4.13 -23.62 3.47
C GLY A 184 -5.46 -23.58 4.22
N ARG A 185 -6.61 -23.49 3.53
CA ARG A 185 -7.91 -23.34 4.18
C ARG A 185 -8.32 -24.56 5.01
N ALA A 186 -9.12 -24.32 6.03
CA ALA A 186 -9.74 -25.36 6.85
C ALA A 186 -10.67 -26.25 6.00
N GLU A 187 -10.76 -27.52 6.36
CA GLU A 187 -11.68 -28.45 5.71
C GLU A 187 -13.13 -28.20 6.09
N GLY A 188 -14.07 -28.56 5.20
CA GLY A 188 -15.51 -28.49 5.48
C GLY A 188 -16.09 -27.06 5.58
N LEU A 189 -15.41 -26.05 5.01
CA LEU A 189 -15.98 -24.73 4.87
C LEU A 189 -17.19 -24.77 3.89
N PRO A 190 -18.26 -23.98 4.13
CA PRO A 190 -19.39 -23.85 3.21
C PRO A 190 -19.10 -22.91 2.03
N LEU A 191 -17.82 -22.73 1.69
CA LEU A 191 -17.31 -21.88 0.62
C LEU A 191 -16.73 -22.79 -0.48
N ARG A 192 -17.19 -22.61 -1.71
CA ARG A 192 -16.87 -23.47 -2.84
C ARG A 192 -15.76 -22.89 -3.72
N THR A 193 -15.67 -21.57 -3.79
CA THR A 193 -14.73 -20.85 -4.65
C THR A 193 -13.93 -19.81 -3.86
N ARG A 194 -12.83 -19.34 -4.46
CA ARG A 194 -12.02 -18.26 -3.91
C ARG A 194 -12.81 -16.93 -3.84
N GLU A 195 -13.68 -16.71 -4.82
CA GLU A 195 -14.54 -15.53 -4.91
C GLU A 195 -15.57 -15.50 -3.78
N GLU A 196 -16.13 -16.64 -3.40
CA GLU A 196 -17.01 -16.77 -2.23
C GLU A 196 -16.28 -16.44 -0.93
N ALA A 197 -15.02 -16.90 -0.80
CA ALA A 197 -14.17 -16.56 0.35
C ALA A 197 -13.84 -15.08 0.39
N LEU A 198 -13.50 -14.47 -0.74
CA LEU A 198 -13.22 -13.05 -0.86
C LEU A 198 -14.47 -12.21 -0.54
N THR A 199 -15.64 -12.64 -1.02
CA THR A 199 -16.92 -12.01 -0.73
C THR A 199 -17.19 -12.01 0.77
N LEU A 200 -17.06 -13.14 1.44
CA LEU A 200 -17.27 -13.22 2.89
C LEU A 200 -16.20 -12.42 3.65
N ALA A 201 -14.94 -12.46 3.21
CA ALA A 201 -13.86 -11.68 3.82
C ALA A 201 -14.13 -10.17 3.78
N SER A 202 -14.69 -9.66 2.67
CA SER A 202 -15.04 -8.24 2.56
C SER A 202 -16.16 -7.83 3.54
N ILE A 203 -17.05 -8.75 3.89
CA ILE A 203 -18.10 -8.53 4.91
C ILE A 203 -17.45 -8.52 6.31
N VAL A 204 -16.66 -9.54 6.63
CA VAL A 204 -15.96 -9.66 7.93
C VAL A 204 -15.08 -8.44 8.20
N ASP A 205 -14.37 -7.96 7.20
CA ASP A 205 -13.48 -6.81 7.32
C ASP A 205 -14.22 -5.51 7.65
N LYS A 206 -15.41 -5.33 7.10
CA LYS A 206 -16.26 -4.17 7.40
C LYS A 206 -17.04 -4.30 8.73
N GLU A 207 -17.21 -5.51 9.27
CA GLU A 207 -17.91 -5.75 10.56
C GLU A 207 -16.99 -5.52 11.75
N THR A 208 -15.70 -5.83 11.65
CA THR A 208 -14.78 -5.64 12.77
C THR A 208 -13.40 -5.20 12.36
N GLY A 209 -12.93 -4.09 12.97
CA GLY A 209 -11.53 -3.68 12.94
C GLY A 209 -10.67 -4.36 14.01
N LEU A 210 -11.26 -5.14 14.93
CA LEU A 210 -10.55 -5.80 16.02
C LEU A 210 -9.94 -7.12 15.57
N ALA A 211 -8.61 -7.18 15.47
CA ALA A 211 -7.89 -8.39 15.08
C ALA A 211 -8.22 -9.59 15.99
N ALA A 212 -8.42 -9.37 17.30
CA ALA A 212 -8.70 -10.44 18.28
C ALA A 212 -10.10 -11.07 18.15
N GLU A 213 -10.99 -10.50 17.35
CA GLU A 213 -12.36 -10.99 17.17
C GLU A 213 -12.66 -11.41 15.74
N ARG A 214 -11.80 -11.11 14.79
CA ARG A 214 -12.02 -11.31 13.36
C ARG A 214 -12.33 -12.77 13.01
N ASP A 215 -11.61 -13.71 13.61
CA ASP A 215 -11.82 -15.15 13.44
C ASP A 215 -13.17 -15.63 14.03
N LYS A 216 -13.65 -15.01 15.11
CA LYS A 216 -14.97 -15.31 15.72
C LYS A 216 -16.09 -14.72 14.90
N VAL A 217 -15.93 -13.48 14.38
CA VAL A 217 -16.91 -12.87 13.46
C VAL A 217 -17.02 -13.71 12.18
N ALA A 218 -15.90 -14.13 11.62
CA ALA A 218 -15.88 -15.06 10.49
C ALA A 218 -16.60 -16.37 10.82
N ALA A 219 -16.38 -16.94 12.00
CA ALA A 219 -17.05 -18.16 12.45
C ALA A 219 -18.57 -18.00 12.55
N VAL A 220 -19.06 -16.85 13.01
CA VAL A 220 -20.53 -16.58 13.02
C VAL A 220 -21.11 -16.67 11.61
N PHE A 221 -20.50 -16.01 10.63
CA PHE A 221 -21.00 -16.04 9.25
C PHE A 221 -20.88 -17.43 8.63
N ILE A 222 -19.79 -18.13 8.83
CA ILE A 222 -19.60 -19.52 8.39
C ILE A 222 -20.68 -20.45 8.99
N ASN A 223 -20.97 -20.28 10.28
CA ASN A 223 -22.01 -21.08 10.97
C ASN A 223 -23.41 -20.74 10.46
N ARG A 224 -23.68 -19.47 10.15
CA ARG A 224 -24.96 -19.06 9.52
C ARG A 224 -25.10 -19.67 8.13
N LEU A 225 -24.07 -19.62 7.29
CA LEU A 225 -24.09 -20.26 5.95
C LEU A 225 -24.35 -21.77 6.05
N ARG A 226 -23.68 -22.48 6.98
CA ARG A 226 -23.90 -23.92 7.22
C ARG A 226 -25.35 -24.25 7.61
N ARG A 227 -26.06 -23.32 8.26
CA ARG A 227 -27.45 -23.49 8.73
C ARG A 227 -28.48 -22.90 7.78
N GLY A 228 -28.07 -22.38 6.62
CA GLY A 228 -28.99 -21.69 5.70
C GLY A 228 -29.58 -20.41 6.26
N MET A 229 -28.91 -19.78 7.25
CA MET A 229 -29.37 -18.52 7.82
C MET A 229 -28.88 -17.35 6.99
N ARG A 230 -29.67 -16.28 6.89
CA ARG A 230 -29.27 -15.02 6.28
C ARG A 230 -28.11 -14.40 7.04
N LEU A 231 -27.17 -13.73 6.34
CA LEU A 231 -26.01 -13.13 6.97
C LEU A 231 -26.37 -11.87 7.78
N GLN A 232 -27.33 -11.06 7.33
CA GLN A 232 -27.84 -9.87 8.02
C GLN A 232 -26.72 -8.93 8.49
N ALA A 233 -25.85 -8.58 7.56
CA ALA A 233 -24.69 -7.70 7.76
C ALA A 233 -25.03 -6.29 7.24
N ASP A 234 -25.02 -5.29 8.11
CA ASP A 234 -25.32 -3.89 7.79
C ASP A 234 -24.45 -3.33 6.66
N PRO A 235 -23.13 -3.63 6.58
CA PRO A 235 -22.28 -3.15 5.48
C PRO A 235 -22.76 -3.58 4.08
N THR A 236 -23.42 -4.72 3.97
CA THR A 236 -23.96 -5.20 2.68
C THR A 236 -25.15 -4.36 2.21
N VAL A 237 -25.95 -3.85 3.15
CA VAL A 237 -27.05 -2.91 2.86
C VAL A 237 -26.48 -1.57 2.39
N ILE A 238 -25.48 -1.05 3.11
CA ILE A 238 -24.81 0.21 2.74
C ILE A 238 -24.24 0.10 1.32
N TYR A 239 -23.51 -0.98 1.03
CA TYR A 239 -22.96 -1.21 -0.31
C TYR A 239 -24.05 -1.29 -1.38
N GLY A 240 -25.15 -2.01 -1.10
CA GLY A 240 -26.29 -2.12 -2.02
C GLY A 240 -26.96 -0.78 -2.35
N ILE A 241 -26.98 0.15 -1.40
CA ILE A 241 -27.53 1.50 -1.58
C ILE A 241 -26.56 2.43 -2.33
N THR A 242 -25.26 2.37 -1.97
CA THR A 242 -24.24 3.28 -2.51
C THR A 242 -23.59 2.78 -3.79
N ALA A 243 -23.88 1.54 -4.21
CA ALA A 243 -23.21 0.87 -5.33
C ALA A 243 -21.66 0.89 -5.24
N GLY A 244 -21.13 0.91 -4.01
CA GLY A 244 -19.69 0.96 -3.77
C GLY A 244 -19.07 2.37 -3.78
N ASP A 245 -19.86 3.42 -4.00
CA ASP A 245 -19.34 4.80 -4.05
C ASP A 245 -18.93 5.38 -2.67
N GLY A 246 -18.88 4.54 -1.63
CA GLY A 246 -18.37 4.93 -0.33
C GLY A 246 -19.43 4.91 0.79
N ARG A 247 -19.39 5.91 1.68
CA ARG A 247 -20.20 5.95 2.90
C ARG A 247 -21.62 6.47 2.66
N LEU A 248 -22.59 5.87 3.31
CA LEU A 248 -23.99 6.34 3.27
C LEU A 248 -24.17 7.77 3.84
N GLY A 249 -23.22 8.25 4.66
CA GLY A 249 -23.28 9.59 5.27
C GLY A 249 -24.31 9.77 6.39
N ARG A 250 -25.09 8.73 6.72
CA ARG A 250 -26.06 8.68 7.80
C ARG A 250 -26.18 7.27 8.37
N GLU A 251 -26.82 7.12 9.52
CA GLU A 251 -27.18 5.79 10.05
C GLU A 251 -28.23 5.10 9.16
N LEU A 252 -28.23 3.76 9.17
CA LEU A 252 -29.27 2.96 8.50
C LEU A 252 -30.64 3.20 9.14
N SER A 253 -31.62 3.40 8.30
CA SER A 253 -33.02 3.48 8.68
C SER A 253 -33.72 2.14 8.48
N ARG A 254 -34.93 1.97 9.05
CA ARG A 254 -35.73 0.75 8.89
C ARG A 254 -36.02 0.41 7.42
N ARG A 255 -36.20 1.42 6.56
CA ARG A 255 -36.43 1.26 5.11
C ARG A 255 -35.21 0.75 4.38
N ASP A 256 -34.00 1.04 4.87
CA ASP A 256 -32.75 0.60 4.23
C ASP A 256 -32.60 -0.93 4.32
N TRP A 257 -33.01 -1.56 5.42
CA TRP A 257 -33.02 -3.03 5.53
C TRP A 257 -34.05 -3.71 4.63
N GLU A 258 -35.03 -2.95 4.12
CA GLU A 258 -36.04 -3.42 3.16
C GLU A 258 -35.65 -3.07 1.71
N HIS A 259 -34.50 -2.40 1.51
CA HIS A 259 -34.02 -2.01 0.19
C HIS A 259 -33.78 -3.23 -0.70
N ASP A 260 -34.40 -3.24 -1.88
CA ASP A 260 -34.27 -4.30 -2.88
C ASP A 260 -32.92 -4.19 -3.58
N SER A 261 -31.96 -5.01 -3.15
CA SER A 261 -30.64 -5.13 -3.72
C SER A 261 -30.12 -6.56 -3.59
N ALA A 262 -29.48 -7.05 -4.63
CA ALA A 262 -28.81 -8.35 -4.60
C ALA A 262 -27.69 -8.44 -3.53
N TYR A 263 -27.25 -7.29 -3.00
CA TYR A 263 -26.28 -7.23 -1.90
C TYR A 263 -26.91 -7.22 -0.52
N ASN A 264 -28.24 -6.96 -0.40
CA ASN A 264 -28.89 -6.85 0.90
C ASN A 264 -29.07 -8.23 1.57
N THR A 265 -28.13 -8.59 2.45
CA THR A 265 -28.13 -9.89 3.16
C THR A 265 -29.22 -10.03 4.24
N TYR A 266 -30.09 -9.02 4.42
CA TYR A 266 -31.35 -9.13 5.16
C TYR A 266 -32.49 -9.70 4.28
N GLN A 267 -32.37 -9.57 2.94
CA GLN A 267 -33.38 -9.97 1.97
C GLN A 267 -33.00 -11.23 1.19
N ILE A 268 -31.72 -11.46 0.95
CA ILE A 268 -31.21 -12.62 0.23
C ILE A 268 -30.73 -13.71 1.17
N ASP A 269 -30.72 -14.95 0.71
CA ASP A 269 -30.13 -16.09 1.40
C ASP A 269 -28.69 -16.31 0.91
N GLY A 270 -27.77 -16.64 1.83
CA GLY A 270 -26.38 -16.88 1.50
C GLY A 270 -25.55 -15.63 1.28
N LEU A 271 -24.54 -15.74 0.40
CA LEU A 271 -23.62 -14.66 0.06
C LEU A 271 -24.22 -13.71 -0.99
N PRO A 272 -23.86 -12.42 -0.97
CA PRO A 272 -24.15 -11.52 -2.07
C PRO A 272 -23.36 -11.92 -3.32
N PRO A 273 -23.65 -11.35 -4.52
CA PRO A 273 -23.04 -11.75 -5.78
C PRO A 273 -21.54 -11.48 -5.89
N GLY A 274 -20.97 -10.67 -5.00
CA GLY A 274 -19.56 -10.34 -4.97
C GLY A 274 -19.13 -9.57 -3.72
N PRO A 275 -17.84 -9.25 -3.60
CA PRO A 275 -17.32 -8.46 -2.49
C PRO A 275 -17.96 -7.07 -2.36
N ILE A 276 -17.95 -6.51 -1.16
CA ILE A 276 -18.44 -5.18 -0.83
C ILE A 276 -17.33 -4.18 -0.48
N GLY A 277 -16.11 -4.51 -0.84
CA GLY A 277 -14.88 -3.76 -0.62
C GLY A 277 -13.68 -4.67 -0.78
N ASN A 278 -12.51 -4.12 -0.61
CA ASN A 278 -11.24 -4.85 -0.76
C ASN A 278 -10.78 -5.31 0.64
N PRO A 279 -10.87 -6.61 0.95
CA PRO A 279 -10.49 -7.10 2.27
C PRO A 279 -8.98 -7.22 2.42
N GLY A 280 -8.50 -7.00 3.65
CA GLY A 280 -7.11 -7.27 4.02
C GLY A 280 -6.82 -8.77 4.12
N ARG A 281 -5.51 -9.12 4.07
CA ARG A 281 -5.03 -10.50 4.22
C ARG A 281 -5.60 -11.19 5.46
N ALA A 282 -5.66 -10.48 6.59
CA ALA A 282 -6.13 -11.02 7.86
C ALA A 282 -7.63 -11.39 7.85
N ALA A 283 -8.46 -10.65 7.10
CA ALA A 283 -9.88 -10.98 6.94
C ALA A 283 -10.07 -12.22 6.07
N ILE A 284 -9.28 -12.37 4.99
CA ILE A 284 -9.29 -13.56 4.14
C ILE A 284 -8.85 -14.79 4.95
N GLU A 285 -7.78 -14.66 5.74
CA GLU A 285 -7.28 -15.73 6.61
C GLU A 285 -8.32 -16.16 7.65
N ALA A 286 -8.97 -15.20 8.31
CA ALA A 286 -10.02 -15.48 9.31
C ALA A 286 -11.22 -16.22 8.72
N VAL A 287 -11.61 -15.92 7.48
CA VAL A 287 -12.70 -16.62 6.77
C VAL A 287 -12.29 -18.04 6.37
N LEU A 288 -11.05 -18.21 5.96
CA LEU A 288 -10.52 -19.51 5.54
C LEU A 288 -10.11 -20.40 6.72
N ASN A 289 -9.84 -19.80 7.89
CA ASN A 289 -9.49 -20.50 9.13
C ASN A 289 -10.25 -19.89 10.32
N PRO A 290 -11.60 -20.01 10.34
CA PRO A 290 -12.42 -19.41 11.39
C PRO A 290 -12.18 -20.07 12.75
N ALA A 291 -12.43 -19.30 13.83
CA ALA A 291 -12.37 -19.86 15.19
C ALA A 291 -13.30 -21.09 15.33
N PRO A 292 -12.85 -22.14 16.06
CA PRO A 292 -13.64 -23.35 16.26
C PRO A 292 -14.75 -23.14 17.31
N VAL A 293 -15.68 -22.21 17.03
CA VAL A 293 -16.78 -21.84 17.91
C VAL A 293 -18.12 -21.99 17.18
N ASP A 294 -19.20 -22.15 17.92
CA ASP A 294 -20.54 -22.38 17.42
C ASP A 294 -21.48 -21.15 17.54
N TYR A 295 -20.86 -19.95 17.63
CA TYR A 295 -21.62 -18.69 17.67
C TYR A 295 -22.41 -18.44 16.39
N LEU A 296 -23.59 -17.85 16.55
CA LEU A 296 -24.51 -17.47 15.48
C LEU A 296 -24.84 -15.98 15.48
N TYR A 297 -24.54 -15.29 16.57
CA TYR A 297 -24.88 -13.89 16.78
C TYR A 297 -23.72 -13.16 17.44
N PHE A 298 -23.60 -11.90 17.16
CA PHE A 298 -22.76 -10.96 17.89
C PHE A 298 -23.45 -9.59 17.97
N VAL A 299 -23.10 -8.79 18.93
CA VAL A 299 -23.54 -7.39 19.09
C VAL A 299 -22.45 -6.64 19.86
N ALA A 300 -22.33 -5.34 19.60
CA ALA A 300 -21.39 -4.51 20.33
C ALA A 300 -21.59 -4.62 21.84
N ASP A 301 -20.50 -4.69 22.63
CA ASP A 301 -20.55 -4.86 24.08
C ASP A 301 -20.37 -3.55 24.86
N GLY A 302 -19.99 -2.46 24.16
CA GLY A 302 -19.72 -1.14 24.73
C GLY A 302 -18.28 -0.91 25.17
N SER A 303 -17.41 -1.89 25.06
CA SER A 303 -15.95 -1.76 25.28
C SER A 303 -15.17 -1.47 24.00
N GLY A 304 -15.85 -1.44 22.84
CA GLY A 304 -15.29 -1.39 21.50
C GLY A 304 -15.23 -2.77 20.83
N GLY A 305 -15.61 -3.85 21.54
CA GLY A 305 -15.69 -5.20 21.06
C GLY A 305 -17.12 -5.73 20.94
N HIS A 306 -17.25 -7.07 20.82
CA HIS A 306 -18.52 -7.75 20.62
C HIS A 306 -18.79 -8.83 21.66
N ALA A 307 -20.05 -8.91 22.08
CA ALA A 307 -20.59 -10.03 22.83
C ALA A 307 -21.16 -11.07 21.86
N PHE A 308 -20.57 -12.26 21.85
CA PHE A 308 -20.98 -13.38 21.00
C PHE A 308 -22.04 -14.24 21.68
N ALA A 309 -22.91 -14.87 20.89
CA ALA A 309 -23.98 -15.72 21.38
C ALA A 309 -24.25 -16.91 20.44
N ARG A 310 -24.65 -18.05 21.03
CA ARG A 310 -25.04 -19.27 20.31
C ARG A 310 -26.54 -19.30 19.96
N THR A 311 -27.35 -18.66 20.79
CA THR A 311 -28.83 -18.66 20.68
C THR A 311 -29.36 -17.23 20.55
N LEU A 312 -30.53 -17.11 19.95
CA LEU A 312 -31.27 -15.82 19.86
C LEU A 312 -31.57 -15.25 21.25
N GLU A 313 -31.85 -16.12 22.23
CA GLU A 313 -32.14 -15.69 23.60
C GLU A 313 -30.93 -15.04 24.26
N GLU A 314 -29.74 -15.65 24.13
CA GLU A 314 -28.47 -15.06 24.59
C GLU A 314 -28.20 -13.73 23.86
N HIS A 315 -28.40 -13.70 22.56
CA HIS A 315 -28.22 -12.48 21.77
C HIS A 315 -29.15 -11.35 22.27
N ASN A 316 -30.42 -11.63 22.48
CA ASN A 316 -31.36 -10.65 22.99
C ASN A 316 -30.97 -10.11 24.38
N ARG A 317 -30.42 -10.96 25.27
CA ARG A 317 -29.86 -10.52 26.55
C ARG A 317 -28.63 -9.58 26.32
N ASN A 318 -27.75 -9.89 25.39
CA ASN A 318 -26.59 -9.04 25.04
C ASN A 318 -27.06 -7.71 24.45
N VAL A 319 -28.03 -7.71 23.54
CA VAL A 319 -28.65 -6.50 22.98
C VAL A 319 -29.25 -5.61 24.08
N ALA A 320 -29.99 -6.21 25.01
CA ALA A 320 -30.57 -5.46 26.14
C ALA A 320 -29.48 -4.81 27.02
N ARG A 321 -28.35 -5.50 27.22
CA ARG A 321 -27.18 -4.99 27.94
C ARG A 321 -26.51 -3.85 27.17
N TRP A 322 -26.29 -4.03 25.87
CA TRP A 322 -25.75 -3.01 24.98
C TRP A 322 -26.58 -1.73 25.00
N ARG A 323 -27.92 -1.83 24.91
CA ARG A 323 -28.82 -0.67 24.95
C ARG A 323 -28.67 0.14 26.24
N LYS A 324 -28.49 -0.51 27.40
CA LYS A 324 -28.21 0.17 28.66
C LYS A 324 -26.93 0.95 28.64
N VAL A 325 -25.85 0.33 28.12
CA VAL A 325 -24.54 1.00 27.98
C VAL A 325 -24.64 2.21 27.02
N LYS A 326 -25.31 2.05 25.86
CA LYS A 326 -25.51 3.13 24.88
C LYS A 326 -26.29 4.31 25.49
N ASN A 327 -27.23 4.04 26.42
CA ASN A 327 -28.05 5.06 27.08
C ASN A 327 -27.35 5.70 28.31
N GLY A 328 -26.09 5.39 28.60
CA GLY A 328 -25.33 5.96 29.71
C GLY A 328 -25.51 5.24 31.07
N GLU A 329 -26.19 4.12 31.08
CA GLU A 329 -26.27 3.25 32.27
C GLU A 329 -25.01 2.38 32.33
N ARG A 330 -24.07 2.68 33.27
CA ARG A 330 -22.90 1.84 33.48
C ARG A 330 -23.32 0.41 33.84
N PRO A 331 -22.76 -0.65 33.22
CA PRO A 331 -22.97 -2.01 33.68
C PRO A 331 -22.45 -2.11 35.13
N GLN A 332 -23.31 -2.52 36.05
CA GLN A 332 -22.82 -2.95 37.36
C GLN A 332 -21.88 -4.13 37.12
N SER A 333 -20.61 -3.99 37.53
CA SER A 333 -19.67 -5.10 37.55
C SER A 333 -20.28 -6.18 38.44
N VAL A 334 -20.63 -7.33 37.85
CA VAL A 334 -21.00 -8.51 38.61
C VAL A 334 -19.73 -8.96 39.30
N ALA A 335 -19.59 -8.64 40.60
CA ALA A 335 -18.53 -9.16 41.43
C ALA A 335 -18.55 -10.68 41.33
N PRO A 336 -17.36 -11.35 41.26
CA PRO A 336 -17.33 -12.81 41.28
C PRO A 336 -17.98 -13.32 42.56
N PRO A 337 -18.73 -14.43 42.50
CA PRO A 337 -19.34 -14.98 43.70
C PRO A 337 -18.27 -15.28 44.75
N PRO A 338 -18.55 -15.04 46.04
CA PRO A 338 -17.59 -15.31 47.09
C PRO A 338 -17.18 -16.79 47.07
N PRO A 339 -15.92 -17.10 47.42
CA PRO A 339 -15.45 -18.48 47.47
C PRO A 339 -16.32 -19.28 48.44
N LYS A 340 -16.72 -20.50 48.06
CA LYS A 340 -17.42 -21.43 48.93
C LYS A 340 -16.58 -21.67 50.20
N PRO A 341 -17.18 -21.66 51.40
CA PRO A 341 -16.46 -22.02 52.60
C PRO A 341 -15.93 -23.45 52.48
N GLU A 342 -14.63 -23.60 52.70
CA GLU A 342 -14.01 -24.92 52.85
C GLU A 342 -14.71 -25.64 54.01
N SER A 343 -15.31 -26.80 53.69
CA SER A 343 -15.84 -27.70 54.71
C SER A 343 -14.65 -28.24 55.53
N ALA A 344 -14.53 -27.74 56.74
CA ALA A 344 -13.68 -28.39 57.78
C ALA A 344 -14.21 -29.79 58.05
N GLY A 345 -13.37 -30.78 57.80
CA GLY A 345 -13.52 -32.20 58.14
C GLY A 345 -12.16 -32.78 58.42
#